data_4ce3d060e1195cc363364b109424d675
#
_entry.id   4ce3d060e1195cc363364b109424d675
#
_cell.length_a   1.000
_cell.length_b   1.000
_cell.length_c   1.000
_cell.angle_alpha   90.00
_cell.angle_beta   90.00
_cell.angle_gamma   90.00
#
_symmetry.space_group_name_H-M   'P 1'
#
loop_
_entity.id
_entity.type
_entity.pdbx_description
1 polymer ?
#
loop_
_entity_poly.entity_id
_entity_poly.type
_entity_poly.pdbx_seq_one_letter_code
_entity_poly.pdbx_strand_id
1 'polypeptide(L)'
;MPDTGPAPAAVPARRTSSGAALPICTACGTQYAGPRPDCPVCRDDRQYVPVAGQRWTTLAELRAAGHTAKFAEQGPEVLGIGTTESIAIGQRALLLRTTEGNILWDCPPYLDDSMAEAVADLGGITAIAISHPHFYSVMVEWAHAFDAPVHLHEADRSWVGRPDPALRFWSGETRRLTDELTLINPRIHFPGSAVLHWSAGGGALFSGDVLNVCPDCRWITVMHSYANHIPEHPDAVRRAAELLGRYRFERIYGAWWDRVVTADGNAVLRRSVDRYLAWEGATTHPTD
;
A
#
# COMPACT_ATOMS: atom_id res chain seq x y z
N MET A 1 22.70 15.17 29.34
CA MET A 1 21.77 15.86 28.42
C MET A 1 22.03 15.27 27.06
N PRO A 2 21.10 14.53 26.43
CA PRO A 2 21.28 14.13 25.05
C PRO A 2 21.10 15.35 24.14
N ASP A 3 22.08 15.54 23.28
CA ASP A 3 22.10 16.58 22.25
C ASP A 3 20.99 16.30 21.23
N THR A 4 19.91 17.07 21.29
CA THR A 4 18.86 17.03 20.27
C THR A 4 19.35 17.86 19.09
N GLY A 5 20.01 17.20 18.13
CA GLY A 5 20.34 17.84 16.86
C GLY A 5 19.08 18.45 16.21
N PRO A 6 19.24 19.49 15.36
CA PRO A 6 18.10 20.19 14.76
C PRO A 6 17.24 19.21 13.94
N ALA A 7 15.92 19.30 14.14
CA ALA A 7 14.95 18.60 13.31
C ALA A 7 15.19 18.90 11.82
N PRO A 8 15.06 17.93 10.92
CA PRO A 8 15.20 18.17 9.49
C PRO A 8 14.23 19.27 9.05
N ALA A 9 14.71 20.20 8.23
CA ALA A 9 13.90 21.32 7.74
C ALA A 9 12.70 20.77 6.94
N ALA A 10 11.50 21.25 7.26
CA ALA A 10 10.28 20.88 6.54
C ALA A 10 10.44 21.16 5.04
N VAL A 11 10.21 20.16 4.21
CA VAL A 11 10.18 20.30 2.75
C VAL A 11 8.84 20.93 2.38
N PRO A 12 8.79 22.15 1.80
CA PRO A 12 7.54 22.79 1.46
C PRO A 12 6.81 21.98 0.38
N ALA A 13 5.53 21.67 0.60
CA ALA A 13 4.69 21.03 -0.40
C ALA A 13 4.55 21.93 -1.64
N ARG A 14 4.76 21.35 -2.82
CA ARG A 14 4.48 22.05 -4.10
C ARG A 14 2.99 21.97 -4.40
N ARG A 15 2.42 23.03 -5.02
CA ARG A 15 0.99 23.04 -5.39
C ARG A 15 0.62 21.87 -6.30
N THR A 16 -0.42 21.14 -5.94
CA THR A 16 -0.91 19.90 -6.57
C THR A 16 -1.71 20.15 -7.87
N SER A 17 -1.13 20.71 -8.93
CA SER A 17 -1.92 21.16 -10.09
C SER A 17 -1.74 20.39 -11.40
N SER A 18 -0.72 19.54 -11.57
CA SER A 18 -0.35 19.02 -12.90
C SER A 18 -1.27 17.94 -13.45
N GLY A 19 -1.97 17.19 -12.61
CA GLY A 19 -2.83 16.06 -13.03
C GLY A 19 -4.26 16.11 -12.50
N ALA A 20 -4.70 17.27 -11.97
CA ALA A 20 -6.04 17.39 -11.35
C ALA A 20 -7.21 17.04 -12.27
N ALA A 21 -7.04 17.17 -13.59
CA ALA A 21 -8.05 16.85 -14.62
C ALA A 21 -7.86 15.47 -15.25
N LEU A 22 -6.85 14.70 -14.84
CA LEU A 22 -6.59 13.36 -15.39
C LEU A 22 -7.61 12.34 -14.87
N PRO A 23 -8.02 11.37 -15.72
CA PRO A 23 -9.05 10.40 -15.35
C PRO A 23 -8.56 9.44 -14.27
N ILE A 24 -9.41 9.24 -13.27
CA ILE A 24 -9.27 8.28 -12.18
C ILE A 24 -10.39 7.26 -12.29
N CYS A 25 -10.07 5.97 -12.25
CA CYS A 25 -11.08 4.92 -12.20
C CYS A 25 -11.84 4.98 -10.88
N THR A 26 -13.17 5.10 -10.91
CA THR A 26 -13.98 5.18 -9.70
C THR A 26 -14.02 3.87 -8.90
N ALA A 27 -13.70 2.73 -9.53
CA ALA A 27 -13.72 1.43 -8.87
C ALA A 27 -12.41 1.10 -8.12
N CYS A 28 -11.22 1.36 -8.73
CA CYS A 28 -9.94 1.01 -8.09
C CYS A 28 -9.08 2.23 -7.70
N GLY A 29 -9.43 3.45 -8.14
CA GLY A 29 -8.68 4.66 -7.81
C GLY A 29 -7.47 4.94 -8.71
N THR A 30 -7.12 4.06 -9.65
CA THR A 30 -5.96 4.26 -10.52
C THR A 30 -6.14 5.45 -11.46
N GLN A 31 -5.17 6.37 -11.46
CA GLN A 31 -5.09 7.50 -12.37
C GLN A 31 -4.37 7.13 -13.65
N TYR A 32 -4.86 7.63 -14.78
CA TYR A 32 -4.29 7.39 -16.10
C TYR A 32 -3.83 8.71 -16.75
N ALA A 33 -2.87 8.60 -17.68
CA ALA A 33 -2.30 9.75 -18.39
C ALA A 33 -3.30 10.46 -19.34
N GLY A 34 -4.43 9.83 -19.66
CA GLY A 34 -5.46 10.39 -20.53
C GLY A 34 -6.71 9.52 -20.57
N PRO A 35 -7.76 10.00 -21.28
CA PRO A 35 -9.03 9.30 -21.43
C PRO A 35 -8.87 7.90 -22.02
N ARG A 36 -9.67 6.96 -21.55
CA ARG A 36 -9.66 5.56 -22.00
C ARG A 36 -11.04 4.92 -21.82
N PRO A 37 -11.37 3.89 -22.63
CA PRO A 37 -12.69 3.26 -22.55
C PRO A 37 -12.83 2.35 -21.32
N ASP A 38 -11.73 1.77 -20.83
CA ASP A 38 -11.72 0.76 -19.75
C ASP A 38 -10.52 0.91 -18.81
N CYS A 39 -10.60 0.27 -17.66
CA CYS A 39 -9.53 0.19 -16.68
C CYS A 39 -8.91 -1.23 -16.72
N PRO A 40 -7.66 -1.40 -17.19
CA PRO A 40 -6.99 -2.71 -17.20
C PRO A 40 -6.91 -3.36 -15.82
N VAL A 41 -6.68 -2.55 -14.76
CA VAL A 41 -6.64 -3.04 -13.38
C VAL A 41 -7.98 -3.67 -12.97
N CYS A 42 -9.13 -3.04 -13.31
CA CYS A 42 -10.44 -3.60 -12.99
C CYS A 42 -10.84 -4.77 -13.90
N ARG A 43 -10.24 -4.91 -15.08
CA ARG A 43 -10.50 -6.02 -16.01
C ARG A 43 -9.67 -7.27 -15.71
N ASP A 44 -8.68 -7.14 -14.87
CA ASP A 44 -7.90 -8.28 -14.37
C ASP A 44 -8.74 -9.11 -13.39
N ASP A 45 -8.48 -10.40 -13.31
CA ASP A 45 -9.21 -11.35 -12.46
C ASP A 45 -9.01 -11.12 -10.94
N ARG A 46 -8.06 -10.25 -10.57
CA ARG A 46 -7.84 -9.82 -9.16
C ARG A 46 -8.79 -8.71 -8.72
N GLN A 47 -9.52 -8.10 -9.67
CA GLN A 47 -10.42 -6.98 -9.42
C GLN A 47 -11.73 -7.20 -10.21
N TYR A 48 -12.60 -6.22 -10.30
CA TYR A 48 -13.85 -6.32 -11.04
C TYR A 48 -14.24 -4.98 -11.70
N VAL A 49 -14.97 -5.07 -12.80
CA VAL A 49 -15.71 -3.92 -13.36
C VAL A 49 -17.10 -3.91 -12.72
N PRO A 50 -17.55 -2.81 -12.11
CA PRO A 50 -18.87 -2.74 -11.49
C PRO A 50 -20.00 -3.06 -12.51
N VAL A 51 -21.10 -3.66 -12.04
CA VAL A 51 -22.27 -4.02 -12.89
C VAL A 51 -22.81 -2.79 -13.65
N ALA A 52 -22.71 -1.59 -13.06
CA ALA A 52 -23.09 -0.33 -13.70
C ALA A 52 -22.11 0.14 -14.80
N GLY A 53 -21.05 -0.64 -15.07
CA GLY A 53 -20.02 -0.36 -16.05
C GLY A 53 -18.89 0.53 -15.52
N GLN A 54 -17.90 0.75 -16.37
CA GLN A 54 -16.74 1.58 -16.08
C GLN A 54 -17.14 3.04 -15.91
N ARG A 55 -16.65 3.70 -14.86
CA ARG A 55 -16.82 5.13 -14.62
C ARG A 55 -15.50 5.78 -14.27
N TRP A 56 -15.43 7.07 -14.52
CA TRP A 56 -14.26 7.90 -14.33
C TRP A 56 -14.60 9.13 -13.50
N THR A 57 -13.65 9.62 -12.75
CA THR A 57 -13.65 10.89 -12.03
C THR A 57 -12.28 11.55 -12.18
N THR A 58 -12.09 12.70 -11.57
CA THR A 58 -10.84 13.47 -11.53
C THR A 58 -10.58 13.97 -10.11
N LEU A 59 -9.34 14.35 -9.78
CA LEU A 59 -9.09 15.03 -8.50
C LEU A 59 -9.88 16.31 -8.37
N ALA A 60 -10.07 17.06 -9.47
CA ALA A 60 -10.86 18.28 -9.44
C ALA A 60 -12.33 18.01 -9.05
N GLU A 61 -12.94 16.96 -9.61
CA GLU A 61 -14.31 16.54 -9.26
C GLU A 61 -14.41 16.03 -7.82
N LEU A 62 -13.45 15.22 -7.36
CA LEU A 62 -13.41 14.72 -5.98
C LEU A 62 -13.27 15.87 -4.96
N ARG A 63 -12.45 16.88 -5.26
CA ARG A 63 -12.32 18.09 -4.44
C ARG A 63 -13.63 18.89 -4.43
N ALA A 64 -14.26 19.08 -5.61
CA ALA A 64 -15.56 19.77 -5.72
C ALA A 64 -16.70 19.02 -5.00
N ALA A 65 -16.61 17.69 -4.90
CA ALA A 65 -17.56 16.87 -4.13
C ALA A 65 -17.39 16.98 -2.61
N GLY A 66 -16.34 17.67 -2.14
CA GLY A 66 -16.13 17.95 -0.72
C GLY A 66 -15.46 16.82 0.06
N HIS A 67 -14.77 15.90 -0.61
CA HIS A 67 -13.93 14.92 0.10
C HIS A 67 -12.87 15.63 0.93
N THR A 68 -12.64 15.14 2.15
CA THR A 68 -11.68 15.70 3.10
C THR A 68 -10.71 14.65 3.61
N ALA A 69 -9.51 15.10 3.99
CA ALA A 69 -8.48 14.24 4.55
C ALA A 69 -8.90 13.62 5.89
N LYS A 70 -8.52 12.37 6.09
CA LYS A 70 -8.60 11.66 7.37
C LYS A 70 -7.20 11.25 7.78
N PHE A 71 -6.79 11.65 8.98
CA PHE A 71 -5.56 11.21 9.62
C PHE A 71 -5.87 10.47 10.91
N ALA A 72 -5.21 9.35 11.17
CA ALA A 72 -5.36 8.63 12.43
C ALA A 72 -4.09 7.84 12.76
N GLU A 73 -3.63 7.93 14.01
CA GLU A 73 -2.51 7.09 14.48
C GLU A 73 -2.88 5.62 14.36
N GLN A 74 -1.94 4.82 13.82
CA GLN A 74 -2.10 3.38 13.60
C GLN A 74 -1.17 2.56 14.51
N GLY A 75 -0.20 3.21 15.11
CA GLY A 75 0.80 2.62 15.99
C GLY A 75 1.97 3.58 16.20
N PRO A 76 2.99 3.16 16.94
CA PRO A 76 4.16 4.00 17.16
C PRO A 76 4.78 4.45 15.83
N GLU A 77 4.93 5.76 15.66
CA GLU A 77 5.51 6.41 14.49
C GLU A 77 4.82 6.07 13.14
N VAL A 78 3.56 5.57 13.17
CA VAL A 78 2.79 5.22 11.97
C VAL A 78 1.46 5.95 11.95
N LEU A 79 1.29 6.84 10.98
CA LEU A 79 0.07 7.62 10.76
C LEU A 79 -0.67 7.12 9.51
N GLY A 80 -1.93 6.77 9.66
CA GLY A 80 -2.82 6.45 8.54
C GLY A 80 -3.31 7.73 7.85
N ILE A 81 -3.31 7.73 6.51
CA ILE A 81 -3.77 8.82 5.66
C ILE A 81 -4.80 8.29 4.67
N GLY A 82 -5.95 8.93 4.60
CA GLY A 82 -7.03 8.58 3.67
C GLY A 82 -8.06 9.69 3.60
N THR A 83 -9.31 9.34 3.33
CA THR A 83 -10.43 10.27 3.26
C THR A 83 -11.53 9.91 4.25
N THR A 84 -12.33 10.90 4.67
CA THR A 84 -13.47 10.69 5.58
C THR A 84 -14.53 9.81 4.95
N GLU A 85 -14.77 9.99 3.65
CA GLU A 85 -15.62 9.13 2.83
C GLU A 85 -14.76 8.27 1.92
N SER A 86 -15.10 6.99 1.79
CA SER A 86 -14.36 6.06 0.95
C SER A 86 -14.38 6.48 -0.51
N ILE A 87 -13.21 6.54 -1.13
CA ILE A 87 -13.02 6.69 -2.56
C ILE A 87 -12.51 5.35 -3.10
N ALA A 88 -13.03 4.89 -4.23
CA ALA A 88 -12.66 3.62 -4.84
C ALA A 88 -12.81 2.44 -3.84
N ILE A 89 -11.77 1.67 -3.62
CA ILE A 89 -11.77 0.53 -2.69
C ILE A 89 -11.60 0.94 -1.21
N GLY A 90 -11.37 2.23 -0.92
CA GLY A 90 -11.31 2.76 0.45
C GLY A 90 -10.02 2.47 1.20
N GLN A 91 -8.93 2.17 0.49
CA GLN A 91 -7.61 1.95 1.08
C GLN A 91 -7.07 3.20 1.77
N ARG A 92 -6.23 3.02 2.78
CA ARG A 92 -5.41 4.06 3.37
C ARG A 92 -3.95 3.93 2.96
N ALA A 93 -3.22 5.04 2.98
CA ALA A 93 -1.77 5.04 3.03
C ALA A 93 -1.28 5.05 4.48
N LEU A 94 -0.01 4.74 4.67
CA LEU A 94 0.67 4.83 5.97
C LEU A 94 1.91 5.70 5.83
N LEU A 95 1.98 6.78 6.61
CA LEU A 95 3.17 7.59 6.75
C LEU A 95 4.01 7.02 7.90
N LEU A 96 5.19 6.50 7.57
CA LEU A 96 6.17 6.01 8.52
C LEU A 96 7.12 7.16 8.87
N ARG A 97 7.12 7.58 10.11
CA ARG A 97 7.99 8.63 10.63
C ARG A 97 9.30 8.01 11.11
N THR A 98 10.31 8.01 10.25
CA THR A 98 11.61 7.41 10.55
C THR A 98 12.68 8.44 10.81
N THR A 99 13.80 8.03 11.41
CA THR A 99 14.95 8.91 11.67
C THR A 99 15.66 9.37 10.39
N GLU A 100 15.45 8.64 9.27
CA GLU A 100 16.04 8.92 7.95
C GLU A 100 15.08 9.69 7.02
N GLY A 101 13.93 10.15 7.54
CA GLY A 101 12.87 10.85 6.82
C GLY A 101 11.60 10.00 6.70
N ASN A 102 10.49 10.66 6.38
CA ASN A 102 9.20 9.96 6.30
C ASN A 102 9.04 9.21 4.99
N ILE A 103 8.53 7.99 5.08
CA ILE A 103 8.19 7.16 3.93
C ILE A 103 6.67 7.01 3.85
N LEU A 104 6.09 7.26 2.66
CA LEU A 104 4.69 6.95 2.41
C LEU A 104 4.59 5.52 1.85
N TRP A 105 3.90 4.65 2.58
CA TRP A 105 3.54 3.31 2.15
C TRP A 105 2.13 3.29 1.57
N ASP A 106 2.02 2.89 0.29
CA ASP A 106 0.82 2.99 -0.54
C ASP A 106 0.33 4.44 -0.75
N CYS A 107 -0.68 4.63 -1.62
CA CYS A 107 -1.26 5.94 -1.86
C CYS A 107 -2.79 5.88 -1.77
N PRO A 108 -3.43 6.83 -1.08
CA PRO A 108 -4.87 6.99 -1.19
C PRO A 108 -5.23 7.60 -2.56
N PRO A 109 -6.43 7.36 -3.10
CA PRO A 109 -6.85 7.88 -4.41
C PRO A 109 -7.29 9.36 -4.35
N TYR A 110 -6.72 10.14 -3.45
CA TYR A 110 -7.04 11.54 -3.23
C TYR A 110 -5.81 12.31 -2.75
N LEU A 111 -5.75 13.57 -3.14
CA LEU A 111 -4.81 14.56 -2.62
C LEU A 111 -5.38 15.96 -2.92
N ASP A 112 -5.40 16.83 -1.91
CA ASP A 112 -5.64 18.25 -2.03
C ASP A 112 -4.54 19.06 -1.34
N ASP A 113 -4.61 20.39 -1.44
CA ASP A 113 -3.58 21.27 -0.89
C ASP A 113 -3.55 21.16 0.66
N SER A 114 -4.70 21.03 1.31
CA SER A 114 -4.78 20.91 2.79
C SER A 114 -4.17 19.61 3.29
N MET A 115 -4.39 18.50 2.57
CA MET A 115 -3.75 17.20 2.89
C MET A 115 -2.25 17.26 2.69
N ALA A 116 -1.78 17.89 1.61
CA ALA A 116 -0.37 18.06 1.32
C ALA A 116 0.31 18.96 2.38
N GLU A 117 -0.32 20.07 2.77
CA GLU A 117 0.17 20.95 3.83
C GLU A 117 0.27 20.23 5.18
N ALA A 118 -0.77 19.48 5.57
CA ALA A 118 -0.75 18.69 6.81
C ALA A 118 0.39 17.66 6.84
N VAL A 119 0.67 17.00 5.72
CA VAL A 119 1.80 16.05 5.60
C VAL A 119 3.15 16.80 5.60
N ALA A 120 3.23 17.98 4.98
CA ALA A 120 4.43 18.81 5.00
C ALA A 120 4.78 19.27 6.44
N ASP A 121 3.78 19.63 7.24
CA ASP A 121 3.95 20.01 8.66
C ASP A 121 4.47 18.85 9.52
N LEU A 122 4.25 17.61 9.09
CA LEU A 122 4.80 16.40 9.71
C LEU A 122 6.23 16.05 9.22
N GLY A 123 6.85 16.90 8.41
CA GLY A 123 8.19 16.72 7.86
C GLY A 123 8.21 16.26 6.41
N GLY A 124 7.06 16.21 5.72
CA GLY A 124 6.94 15.83 4.31
C GLY A 124 7.17 14.35 4.06
N ILE A 125 7.51 14.00 2.81
CA ILE A 125 7.76 12.63 2.35
C ILE A 125 9.10 12.61 1.61
N THR A 126 10.00 11.70 1.96
CA THR A 126 11.30 11.51 1.29
C THR A 126 11.27 10.44 0.20
N ALA A 127 10.38 9.46 0.32
CA ALA A 127 10.11 8.47 -0.71
C ALA A 127 8.72 7.87 -0.54
N ILE A 128 8.18 7.34 -1.64
CA ILE A 128 6.92 6.60 -1.68
C ILE A 128 7.25 5.18 -2.11
N ALA A 129 6.65 4.19 -1.46
CA ALA A 129 6.74 2.80 -1.87
C ALA A 129 5.34 2.19 -1.91
N ILE A 130 5.03 1.41 -2.93
CA ILE A 130 3.69 0.90 -3.15
C ILE A 130 3.70 -0.62 -3.22
N SER A 131 2.73 -1.23 -2.54
CA SER A 131 2.63 -2.67 -2.41
C SER A 131 2.32 -3.38 -3.73
N HIS A 132 1.37 -2.89 -4.53
CA HIS A 132 0.92 -3.53 -5.77
C HIS A 132 -0.01 -2.62 -6.60
N PRO A 133 -0.38 -3.01 -7.84
CA PRO A 133 -1.13 -2.16 -8.77
C PRO A 133 -2.47 -1.59 -8.29
N HIS A 134 -3.20 -2.27 -7.38
CA HIS A 134 -4.46 -1.73 -6.84
C HIS A 134 -4.26 -0.43 -6.04
N PHE A 135 -3.05 -0.17 -5.55
CA PHE A 135 -2.73 1.00 -4.74
C PHE A 135 -1.87 2.04 -5.47
N TYR A 136 -1.71 1.91 -6.79
CA TYR A 136 -1.02 2.93 -7.59
C TYR A 136 -1.75 4.28 -7.54
N SER A 137 -3.07 4.26 -7.49
CA SER A 137 -3.92 5.43 -7.20
C SER A 137 -3.45 6.70 -7.93
N VAL A 138 -3.31 7.80 -7.21
CA VAL A 138 -2.77 9.08 -7.71
C VAL A 138 -1.31 9.29 -7.30
N MET A 139 -0.49 8.22 -7.32
CA MET A 139 0.89 8.20 -6.84
C MET A 139 1.77 9.31 -7.45
N VAL A 140 1.52 9.69 -8.70
CA VAL A 140 2.29 10.75 -9.37
C VAL A 140 1.98 12.11 -8.79
N GLU A 141 0.73 12.37 -8.36
CA GLU A 141 0.38 13.62 -7.67
C GLU A 141 1.08 13.71 -6.30
N TRP A 142 1.11 12.61 -5.55
CA TRP A 142 1.86 12.50 -4.29
C TRP A 142 3.36 12.72 -4.51
N ALA A 143 3.93 12.10 -5.56
CA ALA A 143 5.33 12.27 -5.93
C ALA A 143 5.68 13.73 -6.22
N HIS A 144 4.84 14.40 -7.01
CA HIS A 144 5.06 15.81 -7.39
C HIS A 144 4.87 16.77 -6.22
N ALA A 145 3.91 16.49 -5.32
CA ALA A 145 3.66 17.34 -4.15
C ALA A 145 4.88 17.43 -3.22
N PHE A 146 5.66 16.35 -3.11
CA PHE A 146 6.80 16.26 -2.19
C PHE A 146 8.17 16.12 -2.88
N ASP A 147 8.22 16.14 -4.22
CA ASP A 147 9.44 15.86 -4.99
C ASP A 147 10.06 14.51 -4.61
N ALA A 148 9.22 13.51 -4.33
CA ALA A 148 9.59 12.22 -3.78
C ALA A 148 9.58 11.12 -4.85
N PRO A 149 10.61 10.23 -4.92
CA PRO A 149 10.59 9.08 -5.81
C PRO A 149 9.54 8.05 -5.37
N VAL A 150 8.91 7.37 -6.36
CA VAL A 150 7.97 6.27 -6.14
C VAL A 150 8.63 4.95 -6.49
N HIS A 151 8.78 4.06 -5.52
CA HIS A 151 9.40 2.74 -5.71
C HIS A 151 8.35 1.69 -6.05
N LEU A 152 8.46 1.11 -7.24
CA LEU A 152 7.60 0.04 -7.77
C LEU A 152 8.45 -1.16 -8.19
N HIS A 153 7.91 -2.36 -8.05
CA HIS A 153 8.60 -3.53 -8.57
C HIS A 153 8.48 -3.63 -10.10
N GLU A 154 9.57 -3.99 -10.77
CA GLU A 154 9.66 -4.05 -12.24
C GLU A 154 8.64 -5.01 -12.86
N ALA A 155 8.32 -6.13 -12.20
CA ALA A 155 7.39 -7.13 -12.70
C ALA A 155 5.95 -6.60 -12.87
N ASP A 156 5.61 -5.49 -12.19
CA ASP A 156 4.30 -4.86 -12.27
C ASP A 156 4.31 -3.55 -13.10
N ARG A 157 5.39 -3.27 -13.84
CA ARG A 157 5.53 -2.08 -14.69
C ARG A 157 4.38 -1.90 -15.69
N SER A 158 3.85 -2.97 -16.24
CA SER A 158 2.78 -2.94 -17.24
C SER A 158 1.45 -2.37 -16.71
N TRP A 159 1.27 -2.35 -15.38
CA TRP A 159 0.08 -1.81 -14.71
C TRP A 159 0.12 -0.30 -14.51
N VAL A 160 1.24 0.35 -14.81
CA VAL A 160 1.38 1.80 -14.62
C VAL A 160 0.51 2.54 -15.63
N GLY A 161 -0.56 3.17 -15.14
CA GLY A 161 -1.51 3.93 -15.97
C GLY A 161 -1.02 5.33 -16.37
N ARG A 162 -0.08 5.88 -15.60
CA ARG A 162 0.52 7.21 -15.81
C ARG A 162 2.04 7.13 -15.61
N PRO A 163 2.82 6.92 -16.68
CA PRO A 163 4.27 6.99 -16.63
C PRO A 163 4.77 8.38 -16.21
N ASP A 164 5.79 8.42 -15.36
CA ASP A 164 6.37 9.68 -14.85
C ASP A 164 7.84 9.49 -14.48
N PRO A 165 8.70 10.53 -14.61
CA PRO A 165 10.11 10.48 -14.21
C PRO A 165 10.34 10.22 -12.72
N ALA A 166 9.36 10.45 -11.84
CA ALA A 166 9.46 10.14 -10.42
C ALA A 166 9.45 8.63 -10.13
N LEU A 167 8.98 7.78 -11.06
CA LEU A 167 8.90 6.34 -10.86
C LEU A 167 10.28 5.69 -10.89
N ARG A 168 10.59 4.89 -9.87
CA ARG A 168 11.84 4.12 -9.70
C ARG A 168 11.50 2.64 -9.62
N PHE A 169 11.82 1.92 -10.67
CA PHE A 169 11.61 0.49 -10.71
C PHE A 169 12.79 -0.25 -10.07
N TRP A 170 12.46 -1.29 -9.31
CA TRP A 170 13.43 -2.21 -8.73
C TRP A 170 13.07 -3.64 -9.09
N SER A 171 14.05 -4.54 -9.03
CA SER A 171 13.89 -5.96 -9.37
C SER A 171 14.55 -6.84 -8.31
N GLY A 172 14.25 -8.13 -8.38
CA GLY A 172 14.78 -9.12 -7.45
C GLY A 172 13.87 -9.32 -6.25
N GLU A 173 14.37 -10.04 -5.26
CA GLU A 173 13.61 -10.44 -4.07
C GLU A 173 13.49 -9.31 -3.04
N THR A 174 14.52 -8.46 -2.96
CA THR A 174 14.59 -7.40 -1.95
C THR A 174 15.20 -6.10 -2.48
N ARG A 175 14.78 -4.99 -1.89
CA ARG A 175 15.35 -3.66 -2.12
C ARG A 175 15.46 -2.91 -0.80
N ARG A 176 16.66 -2.60 -0.37
CA ARG A 176 16.87 -1.72 0.78
C ARG A 176 16.57 -0.27 0.39
N LEU A 177 15.69 0.39 1.13
CA LEU A 177 15.36 1.81 0.95
C LEU A 177 16.23 2.69 1.86
N THR A 178 16.34 2.31 3.14
CA THR A 178 17.16 2.96 4.16
C THR A 178 17.87 1.89 5.00
N ASP A 179 18.57 2.27 6.04
CA ASP A 179 19.23 1.30 6.92
C ASP A 179 18.22 0.42 7.67
N GLU A 180 17.03 0.94 7.94
CA GLU A 180 15.98 0.23 8.68
C GLU A 180 14.87 -0.32 7.80
N LEU A 181 14.72 0.15 6.55
CA LEU A 181 13.59 -0.17 5.68
C LEU A 181 13.98 -1.01 4.47
N THR A 182 13.31 -2.15 4.31
CA THR A 182 13.54 -3.08 3.19
C THR A 182 12.22 -3.45 2.51
N LEU A 183 12.13 -3.24 1.20
CA LEU A 183 11.09 -3.80 0.34
C LEU A 183 11.40 -5.25 0.06
N ILE A 184 10.38 -6.11 0.14
CA ILE A 184 10.47 -7.55 -0.08
C ILE A 184 9.38 -7.95 -1.06
N ASN A 185 9.74 -8.69 -2.13
CA ASN A 185 8.78 -9.20 -3.11
C ASN A 185 8.45 -10.68 -2.84
N PRO A 186 7.34 -11.01 -2.19
CA PRO A 186 6.94 -12.39 -1.91
C PRO A 186 6.31 -13.11 -3.10
N ARG A 187 6.05 -12.41 -4.21
CA ARG A 187 5.47 -12.93 -5.46
C ARG A 187 4.13 -13.65 -5.27
N ILE A 188 3.25 -13.06 -4.47
CA ILE A 188 1.87 -13.48 -4.26
C ILE A 188 0.95 -12.30 -4.53
N HIS A 189 -0.29 -12.54 -4.87
CA HIS A 189 -1.28 -11.54 -5.30
C HIS A 189 -0.92 -10.90 -6.66
N PHE A 190 0.25 -10.30 -6.81
CA PHE A 190 0.85 -9.84 -8.09
C PHE A 190 2.30 -10.31 -8.20
N PRO A 191 2.83 -10.49 -9.43
CA PRO A 191 4.23 -10.89 -9.62
C PRO A 191 5.24 -9.92 -9.01
N GLY A 192 4.92 -8.62 -9.02
CA GLY A 192 5.75 -7.55 -8.46
C GLY A 192 5.25 -7.02 -7.12
N SER A 193 4.30 -7.69 -6.47
CA SER A 193 3.81 -7.23 -5.16
C SER A 193 4.95 -7.11 -4.16
N ALA A 194 4.85 -6.13 -3.28
CA ALA A 194 5.85 -5.88 -2.25
C ALA A 194 5.21 -5.79 -0.87
N VAL A 195 5.98 -6.12 0.14
CA VAL A 195 5.76 -5.73 1.53
C VAL A 195 6.93 -4.89 1.99
N LEU A 196 6.71 -3.96 2.91
CA LEU A 196 7.77 -3.16 3.51
C LEU A 196 8.04 -3.68 4.91
N HIS A 197 9.28 -4.06 5.18
CA HIS A 197 9.76 -4.40 6.51
C HIS A 197 10.50 -3.21 7.12
N TRP A 198 10.12 -2.85 8.34
CA TRP A 198 10.81 -1.87 9.19
C TRP A 198 11.41 -2.57 10.40
N SER A 199 12.74 -2.53 10.53
CA SER A 199 13.46 -3.28 11.57
C SER A 199 13.44 -2.62 12.95
N ALA A 200 13.12 -1.32 13.05
CA ALA A 200 13.06 -0.59 14.31
C ALA A 200 11.91 -1.05 15.22
N GLY A 201 12.02 -0.78 16.52
CA GLY A 201 10.95 -0.94 17.50
C GLY A 201 10.36 -2.36 17.62
N GLY A 202 11.17 -3.40 17.48
CA GLY A 202 10.75 -4.80 17.49
C GLY A 202 10.35 -5.35 16.12
N GLY A 203 10.36 -4.50 15.12
CA GLY A 203 10.02 -4.80 13.73
C GLY A 203 8.54 -4.67 13.40
N ALA A 204 8.27 -4.26 12.17
CA ALA A 204 6.93 -4.16 11.61
C ALA A 204 6.93 -4.58 10.14
N LEU A 205 5.83 -5.17 9.69
CA LEU A 205 5.57 -5.51 8.31
C LEU A 205 4.36 -4.71 7.80
N PHE A 206 4.53 -3.99 6.70
CA PHE A 206 3.46 -3.25 6.03
C PHE A 206 3.11 -4.03 4.77
N SER A 207 1.92 -4.58 4.74
CA SER A 207 1.61 -5.66 3.80
C SER A 207 0.67 -5.26 2.66
N GLY A 208 0.01 -4.11 2.71
CA GLY A 208 -1.06 -3.84 1.75
C GLY A 208 -2.08 -4.99 1.76
N ASP A 209 -2.49 -5.43 0.58
CA ASP A 209 -3.32 -6.62 0.38
C ASP A 209 -2.52 -7.92 0.21
N VAL A 210 -1.20 -7.84 0.16
CA VAL A 210 -0.33 -9.03 -0.01
C VAL A 210 -0.55 -10.03 1.13
N LEU A 211 -0.66 -9.52 2.38
CA LEU A 211 -1.11 -10.27 3.54
C LEU A 211 -2.28 -9.49 4.16
N ASN A 212 -3.50 -9.91 3.91
CA ASN A 212 -4.66 -9.22 4.45
C ASN A 212 -4.91 -9.60 5.91
N VAL A 213 -4.86 -8.61 6.81
CA VAL A 213 -5.17 -8.79 8.22
C VAL A 213 -6.66 -9.02 8.39
N CYS A 214 -7.05 -10.16 8.98
CA CYS A 214 -8.43 -10.54 9.21
C CYS A 214 -9.14 -9.57 10.19
N PRO A 215 -10.49 -9.52 10.19
CA PRO A 215 -11.26 -8.59 11.02
C PRO A 215 -10.98 -8.63 12.52
N ASP A 216 -10.57 -9.78 13.05
CA ASP A 216 -10.24 -9.97 14.47
C ASP A 216 -8.79 -9.58 14.82
N CYS A 217 -8.00 -9.15 13.82
CA CYS A 217 -6.58 -8.78 13.93
C CYS A 217 -5.68 -9.87 14.53
N ARG A 218 -6.15 -11.13 14.56
CA ARG A 218 -5.43 -12.29 15.12
C ARG A 218 -4.88 -13.23 14.06
N TRP A 219 -5.33 -13.06 12.82
CA TRP A 219 -5.00 -13.88 11.67
C TRP A 219 -4.71 -13.00 10.45
N ILE A 220 -3.98 -13.57 9.51
CA ILE A 220 -3.89 -13.04 8.15
C ILE A 220 -4.47 -14.06 7.17
N THR A 221 -4.83 -13.59 5.98
CA THR A 221 -5.16 -14.44 4.84
C THR A 221 -4.46 -13.94 3.58
N VAL A 222 -4.35 -14.81 2.59
CA VAL A 222 -3.68 -14.55 1.32
C VAL A 222 -4.60 -14.98 0.20
N MET A 223 -4.81 -14.13 -0.80
CA MET A 223 -5.66 -14.48 -1.96
C MET A 223 -5.03 -13.95 -3.25
N HIS A 224 -5.21 -14.71 -4.32
CA HIS A 224 -4.98 -14.22 -5.67
C HIS A 224 -5.95 -13.06 -5.98
N SER A 225 -7.23 -13.25 -5.66
CA SER A 225 -8.25 -12.21 -5.80
C SER A 225 -9.15 -12.15 -4.57
N TYR A 226 -9.12 -11.03 -3.85
CA TYR A 226 -10.05 -10.78 -2.73
C TYR A 226 -11.46 -10.50 -3.24
N ALA A 227 -11.59 -9.74 -4.33
CA ALA A 227 -12.89 -9.36 -4.90
C ALA A 227 -13.65 -10.56 -5.47
N ASN A 228 -12.95 -11.52 -6.07
CA ASN A 228 -13.54 -12.71 -6.70
C ASN A 228 -13.36 -13.98 -5.86
N HIS A 229 -12.85 -13.84 -4.61
CA HIS A 229 -12.68 -14.96 -3.67
C HIS A 229 -11.80 -16.10 -4.21
N ILE A 230 -10.78 -15.78 -5.02
CA ILE A 230 -9.85 -16.77 -5.57
C ILE A 230 -8.67 -16.91 -4.60
N PRO A 231 -8.42 -18.09 -4.03
CA PRO A 231 -7.28 -18.31 -3.14
C PRO A 231 -5.95 -18.19 -3.89
N GLU A 232 -4.87 -17.91 -3.18
CA GLU A 232 -3.52 -17.94 -3.73
C GLU A 232 -3.03 -19.40 -3.80
N HIS A 233 -2.11 -19.70 -4.72
CA HIS A 233 -1.59 -21.06 -4.85
C HIS A 233 -0.81 -21.50 -3.59
N PRO A 234 -1.07 -22.67 -2.99
CA PRO A 234 -0.43 -23.11 -1.75
C PRO A 234 1.10 -23.06 -1.76
N ASP A 235 1.73 -23.42 -2.89
CA ASP A 235 3.19 -23.35 -3.00
C ASP A 235 3.72 -21.91 -3.03
N ALA A 236 2.96 -20.98 -3.60
CA ALA A 236 3.31 -19.57 -3.56
C ALA A 236 3.23 -19.03 -2.13
N VAL A 237 2.17 -19.40 -1.39
CA VAL A 237 2.01 -19.03 0.04
C VAL A 237 3.14 -19.61 0.88
N ARG A 238 3.56 -20.87 0.66
CA ARG A 238 4.69 -21.49 1.36
C ARG A 238 5.99 -20.71 1.15
N ARG A 239 6.33 -20.44 -0.13
CA ARG A 239 7.53 -19.67 -0.47
C ARG A 239 7.52 -18.25 0.12
N ALA A 240 6.37 -17.57 0.06
CA ALA A 240 6.21 -16.25 0.64
C ALA A 240 6.41 -16.26 2.16
N ALA A 241 5.86 -17.26 2.87
CA ALA A 241 6.01 -17.41 4.31
C ALA A 241 7.46 -17.71 4.70
N GLU A 242 8.17 -18.57 3.96
CA GLU A 242 9.60 -18.85 4.17
C GLU A 242 10.45 -17.59 3.98
N LEU A 243 10.18 -16.79 2.94
CA LEU A 243 10.88 -15.54 2.69
C LEU A 243 10.65 -14.54 3.81
N LEU A 244 9.39 -14.27 4.15
CA LEU A 244 9.01 -13.29 5.16
C LEU A 244 9.42 -13.73 6.58
N GLY A 245 9.45 -15.04 6.83
CA GLY A 245 9.90 -15.62 8.10
C GLY A 245 11.37 -15.37 8.43
N ARG A 246 12.19 -14.91 7.47
CA ARG A 246 13.60 -14.51 7.70
C ARG A 246 13.73 -13.16 8.40
N TYR A 247 12.63 -12.39 8.45
CA TYR A 247 12.58 -11.06 9.06
C TYR A 247 11.87 -11.14 10.41
N ARG A 248 12.36 -10.35 11.38
CA ARG A 248 11.70 -10.24 12.68
C ARG A 248 10.70 -9.09 12.65
N PHE A 249 9.48 -9.34 13.03
CA PHE A 249 8.44 -8.31 13.19
C PHE A 249 7.41 -8.72 14.25
N GLU A 250 7.08 -7.76 15.10
CA GLU A 250 6.04 -7.87 16.12
C GLU A 250 4.68 -7.43 15.59
N ARG A 251 4.66 -6.51 14.61
CA ARG A 251 3.43 -5.90 14.09
C ARG A 251 3.26 -6.18 12.61
N ILE A 252 1.98 -6.26 12.18
CA ILE A 252 1.62 -6.32 10.76
C ILE A 252 0.55 -5.26 10.50
N TYR A 253 0.83 -4.34 9.59
CA TYR A 253 -0.10 -3.31 9.14
C TYR A 253 -0.68 -3.72 7.79
N GLY A 254 -1.99 -4.05 7.75
CA GLY A 254 -2.74 -4.29 6.52
C GLY A 254 -3.14 -3.00 5.81
N ALA A 255 -3.88 -3.11 4.71
CA ALA A 255 -4.30 -1.98 3.87
C ALA A 255 -5.42 -1.12 4.47
N TRP A 256 -6.24 -1.68 5.37
CA TRP A 256 -7.47 -1.06 5.83
C TRP A 256 -7.32 -0.46 7.22
N TRP A 257 -8.17 0.56 7.50
CA TRP A 257 -8.34 1.09 8.85
C TRP A 257 -8.65 -0.05 9.81
N ASP A 258 -8.23 -0.04 11.02
CA ASP A 258 -8.48 -1.07 12.04
C ASP A 258 -7.97 -2.49 11.69
N ARG A 259 -7.04 -2.62 10.74
CA ARG A 259 -6.42 -3.89 10.34
C ARG A 259 -4.94 -3.91 10.71
N VAL A 260 -4.66 -4.02 12.02
CA VAL A 260 -3.30 -4.04 12.56
C VAL A 260 -3.15 -5.19 13.55
N VAL A 261 -2.21 -6.10 13.29
CA VAL A 261 -1.67 -7.04 14.29
C VAL A 261 -0.67 -6.28 15.15
N THR A 262 -0.91 -6.16 16.43
CA THR A 262 -0.12 -5.31 17.34
C THR A 262 1.01 -6.03 18.06
N ALA A 263 1.02 -7.38 18.06
CA ALA A 263 2.04 -8.21 18.71
C ALA A 263 2.15 -9.57 18.02
N ASP A 264 3.26 -10.25 18.26
CA ASP A 264 3.51 -11.64 17.82
C ASP A 264 3.39 -11.84 16.29
N GLY A 265 3.74 -10.84 15.49
CA GLY A 265 3.55 -10.84 14.03
C GLY A 265 4.12 -12.08 13.33
N ASN A 266 5.35 -12.51 13.68
CA ASN A 266 5.92 -13.74 13.13
C ASN A 266 5.11 -15.00 13.50
N ALA A 267 4.55 -15.07 14.71
CA ALA A 267 3.71 -16.20 15.12
C ALA A 267 2.34 -16.17 14.41
N VAL A 268 1.79 -14.95 14.21
CA VAL A 268 0.57 -14.76 13.41
C VAL A 268 0.76 -15.22 11.98
N LEU A 269 1.89 -14.83 11.34
CA LEU A 269 2.21 -15.28 9.97
C LEU A 269 2.23 -16.82 9.91
N ARG A 270 3.02 -17.48 10.76
CA ARG A 270 3.15 -18.95 10.75
C ARG A 270 1.81 -19.65 10.92
N ARG A 271 1.10 -19.39 12.03
CA ARG A 271 -0.18 -20.08 12.29
C ARG A 271 -1.24 -19.82 11.23
N SER A 272 -1.23 -18.64 10.60
CA SER A 272 -2.17 -18.31 9.53
C SER A 272 -1.85 -19.08 8.25
N VAL A 273 -0.58 -19.21 7.91
CA VAL A 273 -0.13 -19.99 6.77
C VAL A 273 -0.39 -21.49 6.99
N ASP A 274 -0.10 -22.01 8.18
CA ASP A 274 -0.40 -23.42 8.54
C ASP A 274 -1.90 -23.70 8.38
N ARG A 275 -2.76 -22.79 8.88
CA ARG A 275 -4.22 -22.90 8.70
C ARG A 275 -4.62 -22.83 7.23
N TYR A 276 -4.07 -21.90 6.46
CA TYR A 276 -4.36 -21.75 5.03
C TYR A 276 -4.01 -23.04 4.28
N LEU A 277 -2.80 -23.56 4.47
CA LEU A 277 -2.33 -24.77 3.79
C LEU A 277 -3.11 -26.03 4.20
N ALA A 278 -3.59 -26.10 5.44
CA ALA A 278 -4.45 -27.20 5.89
C ALA A 278 -5.78 -27.24 5.14
N TRP A 279 -6.37 -26.09 4.83
CA TRP A 279 -7.62 -26.02 4.06
C TRP A 279 -7.44 -26.19 2.57
N GLU A 280 -6.41 -25.57 1.97
CA GLU A 280 -6.17 -25.60 0.52
C GLU A 280 -5.47 -26.86 0.04
N GLY A 281 -4.75 -27.56 0.90
CA GLY A 281 -3.95 -28.74 0.56
C GLY A 281 -4.40 -30.04 1.20
N ALA A 282 -5.43 -30.02 2.05
CA ALA A 282 -5.89 -31.21 2.76
C ALA A 282 -6.67 -32.13 1.82
N THR A 283 -6.30 -33.42 1.79
CA THR A 283 -7.09 -34.48 1.15
C THR A 283 -8.27 -34.91 2.03
N THR A 284 -8.29 -34.49 3.30
CA THR A 284 -9.37 -34.70 4.26
C THR A 284 -9.69 -33.36 4.95
N HIS A 285 -10.96 -33.16 5.29
CA HIS A 285 -11.40 -31.93 5.98
C HIS A 285 -10.74 -31.84 7.36
N PRO A 286 -10.18 -30.68 7.78
CA PRO A 286 -9.45 -30.55 9.06
C PRO A 286 -10.29 -30.84 10.32
N THR A 287 -11.61 -31.01 10.18
CA THR A 287 -12.54 -31.35 11.27
C THR A 287 -13.02 -32.81 11.21
N ASP A 288 -12.57 -33.61 10.27
CA ASP A 288 -12.77 -35.04 10.20
C ASP A 288 -11.67 -35.77 10.99
#